data_3668f48de4365a18062f66e02d705cb8
#
_entry.id   3668f48de4365a18062f66e02d705cb8
#
_cell.length_a   1.000
_cell.length_b   1.000
_cell.length_c   1.000
_cell.angle_alpha   90.00
_cell.angle_beta   90.00
_cell.angle_gamma   90.00
#
_symmetry.space_group_name_H-M   'P 1'
#
loop_
_entity.id
_entity.type
_entity.pdbx_description
1 polymer ?
#
loop_
_entity_poly.entity_id
_entity_poly.type
_entity_poly.pdbx_seq_one_letter_code
_entity_poly.pdbx_strand_id
1 'polypeptide(L)'
;MSGNLLPHGDAFPEVAPSAWVAPGAYVVGDVHLGEESSVWYGAVLRGDTEPIRVGARTNIQDGCVVHADPDFPAIIGDDCVVGHKAIVHGCEIESGCLIGMGATILNGAKIGEGSIVAASALVPEGKEFPPRSLIVGIPAKSAKEVSEEQTEDIARGVRTYVERAASHRESLGRNA
;
A
#
# COMPACT_ATOMS: atom_id res chain seq x y z
N MET A 1 20.06 4.92 -8.56
CA MET A 1 20.08 4.07 -7.33
C MET A 1 18.67 3.57 -7.09
N SER A 2 18.50 2.27 -6.96
CA SER A 2 17.24 1.62 -6.58
C SER A 2 17.12 1.59 -5.05
N GLY A 3 15.90 1.38 -4.53
CA GLY A 3 15.68 1.12 -3.11
C GLY A 3 16.37 -0.15 -2.62
N ASN A 4 16.33 -0.40 -1.32
CA ASN A 4 17.00 -1.54 -0.70
C ASN A 4 16.08 -2.77 -0.77
N LEU A 5 16.43 -3.72 -1.63
CA LEU A 5 15.82 -5.05 -1.69
C LEU A 5 16.71 -6.01 -0.89
N LEU A 6 16.19 -6.56 0.19
CA LEU A 6 16.97 -7.35 1.15
C LEU A 6 16.37 -8.76 1.33
N PRO A 7 17.19 -9.80 1.41
CA PRO A 7 16.70 -11.13 1.75
C PRO A 7 16.33 -11.25 3.23
N HIS A 8 15.45 -12.19 3.53
CA HIS A 8 15.25 -12.73 4.87
C HIS A 8 15.10 -14.24 4.76
N GLY A 9 16.03 -14.99 5.38
CA GLY A 9 16.15 -16.43 5.15
C GLY A 9 16.38 -16.74 3.68
N ASP A 10 15.59 -17.64 3.11
CA ASP A 10 15.63 -18.00 1.68
C ASP A 10 14.73 -17.12 0.80
N ALA A 11 13.95 -16.22 1.40
CA ALA A 11 13.04 -15.33 0.68
C ALA A 11 13.74 -14.05 0.23
N PHE A 12 13.49 -13.65 -1.01
CA PHE A 12 13.96 -12.39 -1.60
C PHE A 12 12.80 -11.69 -2.31
N PRO A 13 12.70 -10.34 -2.24
CA PRO A 13 11.60 -9.61 -2.87
C PRO A 13 11.50 -9.86 -4.38
N GLU A 14 10.29 -10.19 -4.83
CA GLU A 14 9.94 -10.29 -6.25
C GLU A 14 9.32 -8.97 -6.72
N VAL A 15 10.04 -8.25 -7.58
CA VAL A 15 9.65 -6.92 -8.04
C VAL A 15 9.43 -6.95 -9.55
N ALA A 16 8.21 -6.63 -10.00
CA ALA A 16 7.92 -6.54 -11.43
C ALA A 16 8.86 -5.53 -12.13
N PRO A 17 9.28 -5.77 -13.39
CA PRO A 17 10.24 -4.90 -14.08
C PRO A 17 9.79 -3.44 -14.21
N SER A 18 8.50 -3.19 -14.28
CA SER A 18 7.91 -1.85 -14.33
C SER A 18 7.68 -1.21 -12.97
N ALA A 19 7.73 -1.98 -11.87
CA ALA A 19 7.61 -1.45 -10.52
C ALA A 19 8.82 -0.59 -10.13
N TRP A 20 8.62 0.32 -9.18
CA TRP A 20 9.67 1.23 -8.72
C TRP A 20 9.77 1.28 -7.20
N VAL A 21 11.00 1.14 -6.71
CA VAL A 21 11.31 1.29 -5.27
C VAL A 21 12.27 2.47 -5.11
N ALA A 22 11.83 3.49 -4.38
CA ALA A 22 12.59 4.72 -4.16
C ALA A 22 13.88 4.48 -3.36
N PRO A 23 14.95 5.24 -3.58
CA PRO A 23 16.12 5.25 -2.70
C PRO A 23 15.70 5.51 -1.25
N GLY A 24 16.24 4.71 -0.30
CA GLY A 24 15.89 4.82 1.12
C GLY A 24 14.58 4.14 1.52
N ALA A 25 13.85 3.55 0.58
CA ALA A 25 12.82 2.57 0.89
C ALA A 25 13.44 1.18 1.11
N TYR A 26 12.81 0.35 1.94
CA TYR A 26 13.25 -1.00 2.25
C TYR A 26 12.14 -2.00 1.91
N VAL A 27 12.49 -3.03 1.15
CA VAL A 27 11.62 -4.17 0.83
C VAL A 27 12.38 -5.44 1.22
N VAL A 28 11.84 -6.19 2.17
CA VAL A 28 12.58 -7.26 2.87
C VAL A 28 11.79 -8.57 2.86
N GLY A 29 12.44 -9.68 2.49
CA GLY A 29 11.89 -11.02 2.58
C GLY A 29 10.83 -11.35 1.53
N ASP A 30 9.77 -12.06 1.91
CA ASP A 30 8.68 -12.49 1.01
C ASP A 30 7.72 -11.35 0.69
N VAL A 31 8.14 -10.49 -0.23
CA VAL A 31 7.36 -9.37 -0.74
C VAL A 31 7.25 -9.46 -2.26
N HIS A 32 6.03 -9.39 -2.78
CA HIS A 32 5.78 -9.28 -4.22
C HIS A 32 5.21 -7.90 -4.56
N LEU A 33 5.82 -7.22 -5.55
CA LEU A 33 5.38 -5.94 -6.10
C LEU A 33 4.91 -6.12 -7.54
N GLY A 34 3.63 -5.86 -7.80
CA GLY A 34 3.00 -5.96 -9.12
C GLY A 34 3.47 -4.89 -10.09
N GLU A 35 3.04 -5.02 -11.36
CA GLU A 35 3.40 -4.12 -12.45
C GLU A 35 3.03 -2.66 -12.14
N GLU A 36 3.92 -1.73 -12.48
CA GLU A 36 3.74 -0.29 -12.28
C GLU A 36 3.45 0.14 -10.83
N SER A 37 3.60 -0.78 -9.86
CA SER A 37 3.52 -0.43 -8.44
C SER A 37 4.71 0.43 -8.02
N SER A 38 4.55 1.18 -6.93
CA SER A 38 5.65 2.04 -6.45
C SER A 38 5.72 2.09 -4.93
N VAL A 39 6.95 2.00 -4.40
CA VAL A 39 7.28 2.14 -2.98
C VAL A 39 8.14 3.37 -2.80
N TRP A 40 7.64 4.34 -2.04
CA TRP A 40 8.20 5.69 -1.95
C TRP A 40 9.20 5.83 -0.79
N TYR A 41 9.80 7.02 -0.69
CA TYR A 41 10.94 7.28 0.19
C TYR A 41 10.64 6.95 1.66
N GLY A 42 11.54 6.21 2.30
CA GLY A 42 11.43 5.84 3.71
C GLY A 42 10.33 4.84 4.05
N ALA A 43 9.60 4.33 3.06
CA ALA A 43 8.65 3.24 3.30
C ALA A 43 9.37 1.92 3.58
N VAL A 44 8.78 1.08 4.45
CA VAL A 44 9.31 -0.24 4.83
C VAL A 44 8.24 -1.29 4.62
N LEU A 45 8.52 -2.25 3.75
CA LEU A 45 7.73 -3.47 3.55
C LEU A 45 8.55 -4.66 4.04
N ARG A 46 8.12 -5.29 5.14
CA ARG A 46 8.90 -6.36 5.78
C ARG A 46 8.09 -7.66 5.87
N GLY A 47 8.31 -8.54 4.89
CA GLY A 47 7.71 -9.88 4.79
C GLY A 47 8.64 -10.96 5.37
N ASP A 48 8.95 -10.84 6.66
CA ASP A 48 9.82 -11.77 7.39
C ASP A 48 9.05 -12.78 8.23
N THR A 49 7.75 -12.62 8.36
CA THR A 49 6.87 -13.50 9.13
C THR A 49 5.84 -14.15 8.21
N GLU A 50 5.05 -13.34 7.51
CA GLU A 50 4.07 -13.77 6.51
C GLU A 50 4.25 -12.94 5.22
N PRO A 51 3.70 -13.42 4.08
CA PRO A 51 3.84 -12.75 2.81
C PRO A 51 3.23 -11.34 2.76
N ILE A 52 3.88 -10.45 2.01
CA ILE A 52 3.29 -9.18 1.58
C ILE A 52 3.07 -9.22 0.08
N ARG A 53 1.87 -8.88 -0.36
CA ARG A 53 1.50 -8.83 -1.78
C ARG A 53 0.95 -7.45 -2.11
N VAL A 54 1.55 -6.79 -3.08
CA VAL A 54 1.12 -5.47 -3.56
C VAL A 54 0.76 -5.60 -5.03
N GLY A 55 -0.48 -5.27 -5.36
CA GLY A 55 -1.03 -5.35 -6.70
C GLY A 55 -0.46 -4.33 -7.67
N ALA A 56 -0.88 -4.45 -8.93
CA ALA A 56 -0.44 -3.57 -10.01
C ALA A 56 -0.89 -2.13 -9.80
N ARG A 57 -0.08 -1.14 -10.23
CA ARG A 57 -0.33 0.31 -10.14
C ARG A 57 -0.60 0.86 -8.73
N THR A 58 -0.44 0.03 -7.72
CA THR A 58 -0.60 0.41 -6.31
C THR A 58 0.63 1.19 -5.83
N ASN A 59 0.40 2.28 -5.13
CA ASN A 59 1.47 3.10 -4.58
C ASN A 59 1.49 3.07 -3.04
N ILE A 60 2.65 2.77 -2.48
CA ILE A 60 2.92 2.78 -1.04
C ILE A 60 3.76 4.02 -0.76
N GLN A 61 3.13 5.07 -0.23
CA GLN A 61 3.74 6.39 -0.15
C GLN A 61 4.78 6.54 0.98
N ASP A 62 5.38 7.72 1.05
CA ASP A 62 6.53 8.00 1.90
C ASP A 62 6.26 7.65 3.38
N GLY A 63 7.22 6.93 3.97
CA GLY A 63 7.19 6.57 5.39
C GLY A 63 6.12 5.57 5.80
N CYS A 64 5.43 4.93 4.85
CA CYS A 64 4.50 3.84 5.17
C CYS A 64 5.23 2.63 5.76
N VAL A 65 4.53 1.88 6.61
CA VAL A 65 5.00 0.59 7.12
C VAL A 65 3.99 -0.48 6.74
N VAL A 66 4.47 -1.52 6.06
CA VAL A 66 3.69 -2.73 5.75
C VAL A 66 4.37 -3.92 6.41
N HIS A 67 3.65 -4.62 7.24
CA HIS A 67 4.14 -5.79 7.95
C HIS A 67 3.03 -6.84 8.13
N ALA A 68 3.39 -8.01 8.62
CA ALA A 68 2.51 -9.15 8.76
C ALA A 68 2.87 -9.97 10.00
N ASP A 69 1.87 -10.48 10.70
CA ASP A 69 2.03 -11.40 11.83
C ASP A 69 1.68 -12.84 11.41
N PRO A 70 2.04 -13.87 12.20
CA PRO A 70 1.67 -15.25 11.89
C PRO A 70 0.17 -15.41 11.63
N ASP A 71 -0.19 -16.08 10.54
CA ASP A 71 -1.56 -16.29 10.04
C ASP A 71 -2.26 -15.03 9.47
N PHE A 72 -1.58 -13.89 9.45
CA PHE A 72 -2.12 -12.62 8.92
C PHE A 72 -1.18 -12.02 7.85
N PRO A 73 -1.23 -12.51 6.61
CA PRO A 73 -0.49 -11.87 5.51
C PRO A 73 -1.04 -10.47 5.22
N ALA A 74 -0.21 -9.60 4.65
CA ALA A 74 -0.64 -8.29 4.19
C ALA A 74 -0.87 -8.31 2.67
N ILE A 75 -2.13 -8.21 2.26
CA ILE A 75 -2.55 -8.26 0.87
C ILE A 75 -3.16 -6.93 0.46
N ILE A 76 -2.59 -6.28 -0.54
CA ILE A 76 -3.07 -5.01 -1.08
C ILE A 76 -3.32 -5.22 -2.57
N GLY A 77 -4.55 -5.01 -2.99
CA GLY A 77 -5.01 -5.19 -4.38
C GLY A 77 -4.40 -4.20 -5.37
N ASP A 78 -4.90 -4.26 -6.59
CA ASP A 78 -4.51 -3.37 -7.68
C ASP A 78 -5.10 -1.97 -7.49
N ASP A 79 -4.50 -0.97 -8.15
CA ASP A 79 -5.03 0.39 -8.22
C ASP A 79 -5.31 1.04 -6.84
N CYS A 80 -4.51 0.71 -5.84
CA CYS A 80 -4.64 1.26 -4.49
C CYS A 80 -3.70 2.45 -4.26
N VAL A 81 -4.17 3.39 -3.44
CA VAL A 81 -3.37 4.51 -2.94
C VAL A 81 -3.18 4.34 -1.45
N VAL A 82 -1.95 4.07 -0.99
CA VAL A 82 -1.62 4.00 0.44
C VAL A 82 -0.87 5.28 0.82
N GLY A 83 -1.59 6.19 1.46
CA GLY A 83 -1.14 7.54 1.80
C GLY A 83 0.00 7.57 2.80
N HIS A 84 0.78 8.66 2.73
CA HIS A 84 1.98 8.86 3.54
C HIS A 84 1.83 8.45 5.01
N LYS A 85 2.82 7.74 5.55
CA LYS A 85 2.88 7.29 6.95
C LYS A 85 1.74 6.37 7.39
N ALA A 86 0.99 5.77 6.49
CA ALA A 86 0.02 4.75 6.85
C ALA A 86 0.72 3.47 7.35
N ILE A 87 0.05 2.74 8.24
CA ILE A 87 0.46 1.42 8.72
C ILE A 87 -0.55 0.41 8.21
N VAL A 88 -0.07 -0.57 7.44
CA VAL A 88 -0.84 -1.70 6.92
C VAL A 88 -0.26 -2.97 7.54
N HIS A 89 -0.99 -3.56 8.46
CA HIS A 89 -0.48 -4.66 9.26
C HIS A 89 -1.41 -5.88 9.20
N GLY A 90 -0.94 -6.96 8.55
CA GLY A 90 -1.62 -8.26 8.53
C GLY A 90 -3.07 -8.21 8.06
N CYS A 91 -3.40 -7.44 7.02
CA CYS A 91 -4.77 -7.19 6.60
C CYS A 91 -4.95 -7.33 5.09
N GLU A 92 -6.18 -7.39 4.65
CA GLU A 92 -6.57 -7.46 3.25
C GLU A 92 -7.24 -6.15 2.81
N ILE A 93 -6.69 -5.54 1.76
CA ILE A 93 -7.21 -4.35 1.11
C ILE A 93 -7.50 -4.72 -0.34
N GLU A 94 -8.77 -4.75 -0.71
CA GLU A 94 -9.19 -5.03 -2.08
C GLU A 94 -8.84 -3.90 -3.03
N SER A 95 -8.99 -4.13 -4.34
CA SER A 95 -8.56 -3.19 -5.39
C SER A 95 -9.29 -1.83 -5.34
N GLY A 96 -8.65 -0.80 -5.89
CA GLY A 96 -9.25 0.53 -6.02
C GLY A 96 -9.46 1.27 -4.71
N CYS A 97 -8.77 0.91 -3.64
CA CYS A 97 -8.92 1.54 -2.33
C CYS A 97 -7.97 2.74 -2.13
N LEU A 98 -8.44 3.70 -1.33
CA LEU A 98 -7.58 4.77 -0.81
C LEU A 98 -7.44 4.63 0.70
N ILE A 99 -6.21 4.45 1.14
CA ILE A 99 -5.83 4.47 2.56
C ILE A 99 -5.24 5.85 2.86
N GLY A 100 -5.93 6.61 3.67
CA GLY A 100 -5.57 7.99 4.00
C GLY A 100 -4.27 8.10 4.79
N MET A 101 -3.64 9.26 4.72
CA MET A 101 -2.36 9.55 5.40
C MET A 101 -2.45 9.24 6.89
N GLY A 102 -1.47 8.51 7.43
CA GLY A 102 -1.39 8.15 8.85
C GLY A 102 -2.47 7.19 9.34
N ALA A 103 -3.28 6.61 8.46
CA ALA A 103 -4.24 5.58 8.86
C ALA A 103 -3.50 4.31 9.32
N THR A 104 -4.13 3.57 10.24
CA THR A 104 -3.61 2.30 10.76
C THR A 104 -4.65 1.22 10.56
N ILE A 105 -4.27 0.12 9.90
CA ILE A 105 -5.13 -1.04 9.66
C ILE A 105 -4.46 -2.25 10.29
N LEU A 106 -5.18 -2.95 11.19
CA LEU A 106 -4.64 -4.02 12.02
C LEU A 106 -5.00 -5.42 11.50
N ASN A 107 -4.41 -6.45 12.12
CA ASN A 107 -4.47 -7.86 11.73
C ASN A 107 -5.89 -8.34 11.42
N GLY A 108 -6.03 -9.08 10.33
CA GLY A 108 -7.29 -9.70 9.93
C GLY A 108 -8.38 -8.71 9.48
N ALA A 109 -8.09 -7.40 9.44
CA ALA A 109 -9.05 -6.44 8.90
C ALA A 109 -9.19 -6.63 7.39
N LYS A 110 -10.43 -6.37 6.87
CA LYS A 110 -10.73 -6.44 5.44
C LYS A 110 -11.39 -5.15 4.97
N ILE A 111 -10.80 -4.55 3.96
CA ILE A 111 -11.29 -3.32 3.33
C ILE A 111 -11.79 -3.69 1.93
N GLY A 112 -13.12 -3.65 1.74
CA GLY A 112 -13.75 -3.99 0.47
C GLY A 112 -13.42 -3.00 -0.65
N GLU A 113 -13.51 -3.47 -1.88
CA GLU A 113 -13.14 -2.79 -3.12
C GLU A 113 -13.67 -1.34 -3.19
N GLY A 114 -12.87 -0.43 -3.70
CA GLY A 114 -13.25 0.97 -3.92
C GLY A 114 -13.54 1.76 -2.64
N SER A 115 -13.10 1.27 -1.48
CA SER A 115 -13.30 1.94 -0.19
C SER A 115 -12.26 3.02 0.07
N ILE A 116 -12.62 3.96 0.94
CA ILE A 116 -11.74 5.01 1.45
C ILE A 116 -11.61 4.87 2.96
N VAL A 117 -10.40 4.63 3.44
CA VAL A 117 -10.05 4.80 4.85
C VAL A 117 -9.52 6.22 5.03
N ALA A 118 -10.21 7.02 5.84
CA ALA A 118 -9.86 8.42 6.06
C ALA A 118 -8.49 8.58 6.75
N ALA A 119 -7.87 9.74 6.57
CA ALA A 119 -6.60 10.06 7.23
C ALA A 119 -6.70 9.88 8.75
N SER A 120 -5.66 9.28 9.34
CA SER A 120 -5.54 8.98 10.78
C SER A 120 -6.64 8.07 11.36
N ALA A 121 -7.43 7.40 10.53
CA ALA A 121 -8.39 6.40 11.02
C ALA A 121 -7.67 5.16 11.54
N LEU A 122 -8.23 4.53 12.59
CA LEU A 122 -7.74 3.27 13.14
C LEU A 122 -8.76 2.16 12.89
N VAL A 123 -8.42 1.24 11.98
CA VAL A 123 -9.20 0.04 11.70
C VAL A 123 -8.77 -1.08 12.64
N PRO A 124 -9.64 -1.52 13.58
CA PRO A 124 -9.30 -2.57 14.54
C PRO A 124 -9.12 -3.94 13.89
N GLU A 125 -8.47 -4.83 14.64
CA GLU A 125 -8.28 -6.23 14.24
C GLU A 125 -9.59 -6.93 13.88
N GLY A 126 -9.55 -7.74 12.81
CA GLY A 126 -10.68 -8.53 12.32
C GLY A 126 -11.88 -7.72 11.84
N LYS A 127 -11.76 -6.39 11.72
CA LYS A 127 -12.87 -5.55 11.28
C LYS A 127 -13.02 -5.61 9.76
N GLU A 128 -14.22 -5.97 9.31
CA GLU A 128 -14.55 -6.02 7.88
C GLU A 128 -15.46 -4.88 7.47
N PHE A 129 -15.18 -4.28 6.30
CA PHE A 129 -15.98 -3.25 5.67
C PHE A 129 -16.35 -3.69 4.25
N PRO A 130 -17.63 -3.55 3.86
CA PRO A 130 -18.06 -3.89 2.50
C PRO A 130 -17.46 -2.94 1.47
N PRO A 131 -17.48 -3.32 0.18
CA PRO A 131 -17.04 -2.45 -0.90
C PRO A 131 -17.66 -1.04 -0.85
N ARG A 132 -16.92 -0.05 -1.35
CA ARG A 132 -17.34 1.36 -1.45
C ARG A 132 -17.67 2.01 -0.11
N SER A 133 -17.03 1.59 0.97
CA SER A 133 -17.19 2.19 2.30
C SER A 133 -16.31 3.41 2.52
N LEU A 134 -16.87 4.53 2.97
CA LEU A 134 -16.10 5.61 3.57
C LEU A 134 -15.91 5.32 5.06
N ILE A 135 -14.69 5.00 5.46
CA ILE A 135 -14.31 4.47 6.77
C ILE A 135 -13.57 5.57 7.55
N VAL A 136 -14.09 5.96 8.71
CA VAL A 136 -13.58 7.11 9.46
C VAL A 136 -13.50 6.86 10.96
N GLY A 137 -12.59 7.51 11.64
CA GLY A 137 -12.56 7.61 13.12
C GLY A 137 -11.62 6.63 13.81
N ILE A 138 -11.60 6.72 15.15
CA ILE A 138 -10.83 5.90 16.09
C ILE A 138 -11.73 5.46 17.24
N PRO A 139 -12.16 4.18 17.30
CA PRO A 139 -12.02 3.15 16.28
C PRO A 139 -12.85 3.46 15.02
N ALA A 140 -12.38 2.97 13.88
CA ALA A 140 -13.00 3.27 12.59
C ALA A 140 -14.38 2.62 12.42
N LYS A 141 -15.26 3.36 11.76
CA LYS A 141 -16.62 2.92 11.38
C LYS A 141 -16.93 3.36 9.95
N SER A 142 -17.82 2.64 9.27
CA SER A 142 -18.37 3.10 8.00
C SER A 142 -19.30 4.29 8.25
N ALA A 143 -19.02 5.42 7.61
CA ALA A 143 -19.81 6.65 7.73
C ALA A 143 -20.87 6.75 6.63
N LYS A 144 -20.51 6.42 5.40
CA LYS A 144 -21.37 6.45 4.21
C LYS A 144 -20.74 5.67 3.06
N GLU A 145 -21.43 5.57 1.95
CA GLU A 145 -20.89 5.04 0.71
C GLU A 145 -19.96 6.06 0.02
N VAL A 146 -18.93 5.54 -0.63
CA VAL A 146 -17.99 6.32 -1.49
C VAL A 146 -18.76 6.79 -2.74
N SER A 147 -18.68 8.08 -3.06
CA SER A 147 -19.33 8.66 -4.24
C SER A 147 -18.56 8.35 -5.52
N GLU A 148 -19.22 8.52 -6.68
CA GLU A 148 -18.57 8.38 -7.98
C GLU A 148 -17.40 9.37 -8.15
N GLU A 149 -17.58 10.63 -7.72
CA GLU A 149 -16.52 11.63 -7.72
C GLU A 149 -15.29 11.19 -6.91
N GLN A 150 -15.51 10.61 -5.71
CA GLN A 150 -14.41 10.08 -4.90
C GLN A 150 -13.73 8.88 -5.57
N THR A 151 -14.47 8.01 -6.27
CA THR A 151 -13.91 6.91 -7.05
C THR A 151 -13.03 7.42 -8.18
N GLU A 152 -13.46 8.46 -8.89
CA GLU A 152 -12.67 9.12 -9.93
C GLU A 152 -11.40 9.77 -9.36
N ASP A 153 -11.49 10.35 -8.16
CA ASP A 153 -10.33 10.93 -7.45
C ASP A 153 -9.29 9.87 -7.10
N ILE A 154 -9.70 8.69 -6.65
CA ILE A 154 -8.80 7.55 -6.43
C ILE A 154 -8.09 7.18 -7.73
N ALA A 155 -8.85 6.95 -8.80
CA ALA A 155 -8.29 6.57 -10.10
C ALA A 155 -7.33 7.63 -10.66
N ARG A 156 -7.63 8.92 -10.46
CA ARG A 156 -6.71 10.02 -10.81
C ARG A 156 -5.44 9.98 -9.95
N GLY A 157 -5.57 9.72 -8.66
CA GLY A 157 -4.44 9.54 -7.76
C GLY A 157 -3.51 8.42 -8.19
N VAL A 158 -4.06 7.26 -8.55
CA VAL A 158 -3.32 6.10 -9.07
C VAL A 158 -2.49 6.50 -10.30
N ARG A 159 -3.14 7.05 -11.34
CA ARG A 159 -2.44 7.49 -12.57
C ARG A 159 -1.32 8.49 -12.27
N THR A 160 -1.61 9.46 -11.41
CA THR A 160 -0.62 10.46 -11.00
C THR A 160 0.62 9.82 -10.38
N TYR A 161 0.46 8.79 -9.55
CA TYR A 161 1.58 8.13 -8.90
C TYR A 161 2.35 7.20 -9.84
N VAL A 162 1.72 6.57 -10.82
CA VAL A 162 2.42 5.83 -11.89
C VAL A 162 3.32 6.79 -12.68
N GLU A 163 2.78 7.95 -13.12
CA GLU A 163 3.55 8.97 -13.85
C GLU A 163 4.70 9.55 -13.02
N ARG A 164 4.45 9.84 -11.74
CA ARG A 164 5.47 10.34 -10.82
C ARG A 164 6.59 9.32 -10.61
N ALA A 165 6.28 8.05 -10.41
CA ALA A 165 7.28 7.00 -10.25
C ALA A 165 8.19 6.91 -11.47
N ALA A 166 7.64 6.98 -12.69
CA ALA A 166 8.41 7.03 -13.93
C ALA A 166 9.33 8.26 -13.99
N SER A 167 8.81 9.45 -13.65
CA SER A 167 9.59 10.71 -13.62
C SER A 167 10.73 10.67 -12.60
N HIS A 168 10.48 10.14 -11.39
CA HIS A 168 11.53 10.01 -10.36
C HIS A 168 12.61 9.01 -10.80
N ARG A 169 12.21 7.86 -11.39
CA ARG A 169 13.15 6.88 -11.95
C ARG A 169 14.07 7.53 -12.99
N GLU A 170 13.50 8.28 -13.93
CA GLU A 170 14.27 8.99 -14.97
C GLU A 170 15.24 10.01 -14.38
N SER A 171 14.78 10.82 -13.43
CA SER A 171 15.59 11.86 -12.79
C SER A 171 16.78 11.25 -12.02
N LEU A 172 16.59 10.11 -11.36
CA LEU A 172 17.66 9.41 -10.64
C LEU A 172 18.66 8.76 -11.61
N GLY A 173 18.19 8.27 -12.77
CA GLY A 173 19.08 7.71 -13.81
C GLY A 173 19.97 8.76 -14.50
N ARG A 174 19.55 10.03 -14.54
CA ARG A 174 20.36 11.12 -15.11
C ARG A 174 21.52 11.58 -14.21
N ASN A 175 21.46 11.26 -12.91
CA ASN A 175 22.44 11.69 -11.91
C ASN A 175 23.34 10.53 -11.43
N ALA A 176 23.22 9.34 -12.03
CA ALA A 176 24.02 8.16 -11.75
C ALA A 176 25.05 7.92 -12.85
#